data_fa87e8378df5626a226dc32f6c55e93d
#
_entry.id   fa87e8378df5626a226dc32f6c55e93d
#
_cell.length_a   1.000
_cell.length_b   1.000
_cell.length_c   1.000
_cell.angle_alpha   90.00
_cell.angle_beta   90.00
_cell.angle_gamma   90.00
#
_symmetry.space_group_name_H-M   'P 1'
#
loop_
_entity.id
_entity.type
_entity.pdbx_description
1 polymer ?
#
loop_
_entity_poly.entity_id
_entity_poly.type
_entity_poly.pdbx_seq_one_letter_code
_entity_poly.pdbx_strand_id
1 'polypeptide(L)'
;MCRFFAPKPDLSLISKGFNLQPNKPNVRILGPMLRPQFHPDAWTPKGTHVIAYMRTSVLHHLPAISQHADVHGLKLKLYGHYPETVPDNVECCPISNEGFIQDMLTADWMIQTAGTQLLGEVGCIGIPSICIPEPGQVEQEINAALANKTFPHVEVLHPKRTSIEELDAVLSRISTHSDRPMIKDGSEEALLMIDDFLSSAVNNSSTSPTSGILLETEERGNSSLN
;
A
#
# COMPACT_ATOMS: atom_id res chain seq x y z
N MET A 1 19.48 5.07 -5.48
CA MET A 1 20.40 4.31 -4.59
C MET A 1 20.18 2.80 -4.61
N CYS A 2 18.97 2.28 -4.81
CA CYS A 2 18.70 0.82 -4.85
C CYS A 2 19.37 0.02 -5.98
N ARG A 3 19.81 0.66 -7.07
CA ARG A 3 20.43 -0.04 -8.21
C ARG A 3 21.79 -0.68 -7.93
N PHE A 4 22.46 -0.30 -6.84
CA PHE A 4 23.79 -0.84 -6.49
C PHE A 4 23.75 -2.15 -5.71
N PHE A 5 22.62 -2.47 -5.08
CA PHE A 5 22.51 -3.60 -4.15
C PHE A 5 21.48 -4.65 -4.58
N ALA A 6 20.67 -4.39 -5.59
CA ALA A 6 19.70 -5.34 -6.09
C ALA A 6 20.04 -5.76 -7.54
N PRO A 7 20.09 -7.06 -7.85
CA PRO A 7 20.22 -7.52 -9.22
C PRO A 7 19.05 -7.00 -10.06
N LYS A 8 19.29 -6.84 -11.37
CA LYS A 8 18.21 -6.45 -12.29
C LYS A 8 17.21 -7.61 -12.36
N PRO A 9 15.92 -7.39 -11.98
CA PRO A 9 14.94 -8.46 -12.01
C PRO A 9 14.53 -8.79 -13.44
N ASP A 10 14.25 -10.05 -13.70
CA ASP A 10 13.68 -10.51 -14.97
C ASP A 10 12.20 -10.13 -15.08
N LEU A 11 11.48 -10.17 -13.97
CA LEU A 11 10.10 -9.71 -13.83
C LEU A 11 9.96 -8.84 -12.59
N SER A 12 9.22 -7.72 -12.72
CA SER A 12 8.83 -6.86 -11.60
C SER A 12 7.32 -6.74 -11.57
N LEU A 13 6.70 -7.15 -10.47
CA LEU A 13 5.28 -6.94 -10.19
C LEU A 13 5.14 -5.79 -9.20
N ILE A 14 4.34 -4.78 -9.56
CA ILE A 14 4.10 -3.59 -8.75
C ILE A 14 2.62 -3.57 -8.37
N SER A 15 2.34 -3.80 -7.09
CA SER A 15 1.00 -3.70 -6.54
C SER A 15 0.65 -2.25 -6.22
N LYS A 16 -0.36 -1.69 -6.89
CA LYS A 16 -0.84 -0.32 -6.68
C LYS A 16 -2.34 -0.20 -6.97
N GLY A 17 -3.03 0.61 -6.15
CA GLY A 17 -4.44 0.98 -6.39
C GLY A 17 -4.64 2.05 -7.47
N PHE A 18 -3.57 2.47 -8.17
CA PHE A 18 -3.61 3.56 -9.13
C PHE A 18 -3.43 3.05 -10.56
N ASN A 19 -4.13 3.67 -11.51
CA ASN A 19 -3.95 3.37 -12.93
C ASN A 19 -2.63 3.99 -13.42
N LEU A 20 -1.55 3.23 -13.31
CA LEU A 20 -0.22 3.59 -13.77
C LEU A 20 0.14 2.79 -15.02
N GLN A 21 0.95 3.39 -15.90
CA GLN A 21 1.47 2.68 -17.06
C GLN A 21 2.90 2.19 -16.78
N PRO A 22 3.22 0.91 -17.06
CA PRO A 22 4.58 0.43 -16.91
C PRO A 22 5.49 1.09 -17.95
N ASN A 23 6.67 1.53 -17.51
CA ASN A 23 7.66 2.18 -18.39
C ASN A 23 8.76 1.21 -18.89
N LYS A 24 8.64 -0.07 -18.60
CA LYS A 24 9.58 -1.11 -18.98
C LYS A 24 8.85 -2.41 -19.33
N PRO A 25 9.38 -3.19 -20.29
CA PRO A 25 8.72 -4.41 -20.77
C PRO A 25 8.63 -5.52 -19.71
N ASN A 26 9.54 -5.53 -18.73
CA ASN A 26 9.56 -6.50 -17.64
C ASN A 26 8.84 -6.02 -16.37
N VAL A 27 8.11 -4.92 -16.43
CA VAL A 27 7.30 -4.39 -15.32
C VAL A 27 5.82 -4.65 -15.61
N ARG A 28 5.12 -5.14 -14.62
CA ARG A 28 3.64 -5.25 -14.62
C ARG A 28 3.10 -4.51 -13.43
N ILE A 29 2.03 -3.77 -13.64
CA ILE A 29 1.31 -3.06 -12.58
C ILE A 29 0.01 -3.81 -12.34
N LEU A 30 -0.17 -4.23 -11.11
CA LEU A 30 -1.30 -5.01 -10.63
C LEU A 30 -2.15 -4.16 -9.69
N GLY A 31 -3.39 -4.58 -9.45
CA GLY A 31 -4.19 -4.07 -8.35
C GLY A 31 -3.50 -4.25 -6.99
N PRO A 32 -3.98 -3.58 -5.93
CA PRO A 32 -3.48 -3.81 -4.58
C PRO A 32 -3.74 -5.26 -4.16
N MET A 33 -2.87 -5.83 -3.34
CA MET A 33 -3.11 -7.12 -2.70
C MET A 33 -3.92 -6.86 -1.44
N LEU A 34 -5.23 -7.09 -1.52
CA LEU A 34 -6.14 -6.78 -0.43
C LEU A 34 -6.21 -7.92 0.60
N ARG A 35 -6.38 -7.55 1.87
CA ARG A 35 -6.76 -8.52 2.89
C ARG A 35 -8.21 -8.97 2.66
N PRO A 36 -8.57 -10.23 2.93
CA PRO A 36 -9.90 -10.78 2.55
C PRO A 36 -11.11 -10.01 3.09
N GLN A 37 -10.94 -9.25 4.17
CA GLN A 37 -12.01 -8.45 4.77
C GLN A 37 -12.36 -7.19 3.96
N PHE A 38 -11.46 -6.76 3.04
CA PHE A 38 -11.67 -5.56 2.24
C PHE A 38 -12.28 -5.90 0.89
N HIS A 39 -13.56 -5.62 0.77
CA HIS A 39 -14.34 -5.71 -0.46
C HIS A 39 -15.26 -4.48 -0.58
N PRO A 40 -15.78 -4.14 -1.75
CA PRO A 40 -16.47 -2.87 -1.99
C PRO A 40 -17.62 -2.53 -1.04
N ASP A 41 -18.30 -3.54 -0.49
CA ASP A 41 -19.44 -3.36 0.41
C ASP A 41 -19.11 -3.60 1.90
N ALA A 42 -17.80 -3.71 2.24
CA ALA A 42 -17.39 -4.04 3.59
C ALA A 42 -17.52 -2.87 4.58
N TRP A 43 -17.42 -1.64 4.10
CA TRP A 43 -17.49 -0.45 4.96
C TRP A 43 -18.92 -0.10 5.33
N THR A 44 -19.17 -0.08 6.64
CA THR A 44 -20.50 0.26 7.23
C THR A 44 -20.27 1.17 8.43
N PRO A 45 -20.25 2.52 8.24
CA PRO A 45 -20.02 3.48 9.32
C PRO A 45 -21.10 3.40 10.39
N LYS A 46 -20.68 3.51 11.65
CA LYS A 46 -21.60 3.44 12.83
C LYS A 46 -21.94 4.79 13.46
N GLY A 47 -21.31 5.87 12.99
CA GLY A 47 -21.50 7.19 13.59
C GLY A 47 -20.95 7.31 15.01
N THR A 48 -19.91 6.56 15.36
CA THR A 48 -19.39 6.49 16.73
C THR A 48 -17.92 6.86 16.85
N HIS A 49 -17.15 6.71 15.79
CA HIS A 49 -15.71 6.94 15.86
C HIS A 49 -15.07 7.23 14.50
N VAL A 50 -13.91 7.82 14.59
CA VAL A 50 -12.98 8.04 13.50
C VAL A 50 -11.65 7.36 13.82
N ILE A 51 -10.85 7.07 12.80
CA ILE A 51 -9.53 6.44 12.96
C ILE A 51 -8.44 7.41 12.52
N ALA A 52 -7.35 7.45 13.31
CA ALA A 52 -6.09 8.03 12.87
C ALA A 52 -4.97 6.98 12.95
N TYR A 53 -4.35 6.68 11.82
CA TYR A 53 -3.10 5.92 11.78
C TYR A 53 -1.94 6.89 11.58
N MET A 54 -1.21 7.18 12.67
CA MET A 54 -0.24 8.26 12.71
C MET A 54 1.17 7.79 13.04
N ARG A 55 2.15 8.51 12.50
CA ARG A 55 3.57 8.38 12.84
C ARG A 55 3.99 9.59 13.67
N THR A 56 5.10 9.48 14.39
CA THR A 56 5.62 10.54 15.27
C THR A 56 5.72 11.90 14.56
N SER A 57 6.15 11.90 13.30
CA SER A 57 6.35 13.11 12.49
C SER A 57 5.08 13.92 12.23
N VAL A 58 3.89 13.31 12.35
CA VAL A 58 2.58 13.92 12.07
C VAL A 58 1.66 13.99 13.31
N LEU A 59 2.15 13.60 14.49
CA LEU A 59 1.38 13.63 15.74
C LEU A 59 0.97 15.06 16.16
N HIS A 60 1.64 16.10 15.69
CA HIS A 60 1.27 17.48 15.96
C HIS A 60 -0.09 17.89 15.39
N HIS A 61 -0.67 17.08 14.49
CA HIS A 61 -2.05 17.26 14.01
C HIS A 61 -3.12 16.71 14.97
N LEU A 62 -2.72 15.84 15.92
CA LEU A 62 -3.64 15.13 16.81
C LEU A 62 -4.60 16.07 17.59
N PRO A 63 -4.17 17.22 18.13
CA PRO A 63 -5.08 18.10 18.85
C PRO A 63 -6.27 18.59 17.99
N ALA A 64 -6.00 19.02 16.75
CA ALA A 64 -7.06 19.49 15.85
C ALA A 64 -7.99 18.35 15.42
N ILE A 65 -7.44 17.16 15.15
CA ILE A 65 -8.20 15.97 14.76
C ILE A 65 -9.10 15.51 15.92
N SER A 66 -8.56 15.46 17.14
CA SER A 66 -9.31 15.11 18.34
C SER A 66 -10.42 16.10 18.62
N GLN A 67 -10.13 17.40 18.55
CA GLN A 67 -11.13 18.45 18.78
C GLN A 67 -12.25 18.39 17.73
N HIS A 68 -11.91 18.15 16.44
CA HIS A 68 -12.89 17.96 15.38
C HIS A 68 -13.81 16.76 15.68
N ALA A 69 -13.22 15.62 16.04
CA ALA A 69 -14.00 14.43 16.40
C ALA A 69 -14.94 14.69 17.59
N ASP A 70 -14.46 15.38 18.62
CA ASP A 70 -15.23 15.73 19.83
C ASP A 70 -16.43 16.63 19.52
N VAL A 71 -16.23 17.67 18.72
CA VAL A 71 -17.31 18.58 18.29
C VAL A 71 -18.44 17.82 17.56
N HIS A 72 -18.08 16.77 16.84
CA HIS A 72 -19.04 15.91 16.13
C HIS A 72 -19.56 14.71 16.97
N GLY A 73 -19.20 14.63 18.25
CA GLY A 73 -19.61 13.55 19.16
C GLY A 73 -18.96 12.20 18.83
N LEU A 74 -17.82 12.20 18.14
CA LEU A 74 -17.11 11.00 17.73
C LEU A 74 -15.90 10.73 18.63
N LYS A 75 -15.60 9.47 18.89
CA LYS A 75 -14.33 9.06 19.49
C LYS A 75 -13.24 9.01 18.44
N LEU A 76 -12.02 9.36 18.81
CA LEU A 76 -10.85 9.19 17.96
C LEU A 76 -10.07 7.95 18.40
N LYS A 77 -10.02 6.93 17.54
CA LYS A 77 -9.19 5.74 17.73
C LYS A 77 -7.83 5.96 17.08
N LEU A 78 -6.80 6.06 17.91
CA LEU A 78 -5.43 6.34 17.48
C LEU A 78 -4.61 5.06 17.40
N TYR A 79 -4.08 4.79 16.21
CA TYR A 79 -3.17 3.71 15.89
C TYR A 79 -1.79 4.22 15.50
N GLY A 80 -0.76 3.41 15.70
CA GLY A 80 0.62 3.71 15.33
C GLY A 80 1.42 4.27 16.49
N HIS A 81 1.73 5.56 16.47
CA HIS A 81 2.49 6.22 17.54
C HIS A 81 1.57 7.05 18.43
N TYR A 82 1.87 7.06 19.73
CA TYR A 82 1.10 7.80 20.72
C TYR A 82 1.98 8.84 21.40
N PRO A 83 1.46 10.05 21.69
CA PRO A 83 2.11 10.96 22.63
C PRO A 83 1.97 10.46 24.07
N GLU A 84 2.72 11.03 25.00
CA GLU A 84 2.64 10.68 26.42
C GLU A 84 1.27 10.99 27.04
N THR A 85 0.61 12.02 26.54
CA THR A 85 -0.73 12.42 26.96
C THR A 85 -1.63 12.58 25.74
N VAL A 86 -2.85 12.11 25.85
CA VAL A 86 -3.90 12.23 24.80
C VAL A 86 -5.14 12.91 25.38
N PRO A 87 -5.95 13.61 24.56
CA PRO A 87 -7.25 14.10 24.96
C PRO A 87 -8.22 12.98 25.40
N ASP A 88 -9.21 13.31 26.23
CA ASP A 88 -10.14 12.32 26.81
C ASP A 88 -10.97 11.54 25.78
N ASN A 89 -11.23 12.14 24.62
CA ASN A 89 -11.96 11.49 23.52
C ASN A 89 -11.06 10.63 22.61
N VAL A 90 -9.75 10.50 22.93
CA VAL A 90 -8.78 9.70 22.15
C VAL A 90 -8.53 8.37 22.85
N GLU A 91 -8.78 7.30 22.16
CA GLU A 91 -8.45 5.93 22.55
C GLU A 91 -7.19 5.47 21.82
N CYS A 92 -6.10 5.21 22.56
CA CYS A 92 -4.89 4.63 22.01
C CYS A 92 -5.07 3.11 21.80
N CYS A 93 -5.12 2.69 20.55
CA CYS A 93 -5.41 1.31 20.19
C CYS A 93 -4.11 0.53 19.93
N PRO A 94 -3.93 -0.64 20.54
CA PRO A 94 -2.75 -1.49 20.25
C PRO A 94 -2.76 -1.93 18.78
N ILE A 95 -1.56 -2.14 18.23
CA ILE A 95 -1.44 -2.65 16.86
C ILE A 95 -1.96 -4.09 16.82
N SER A 96 -3.13 -4.27 16.24
CA SER A 96 -3.78 -5.54 16.02
C SER A 96 -4.43 -5.51 14.62
N ASN A 97 -4.14 -6.53 13.80
CA ASN A 97 -4.77 -6.58 12.48
C ASN A 97 -6.30 -6.65 12.58
N GLU A 98 -6.83 -7.50 13.45
CA GLU A 98 -8.27 -7.68 13.59
C GLU A 98 -8.95 -6.42 14.13
N GLY A 99 -8.41 -5.81 15.20
CA GLY A 99 -8.94 -4.59 15.78
C GLY A 99 -8.92 -3.42 14.80
N PHE A 100 -7.79 -3.21 14.12
CA PHE A 100 -7.66 -2.16 13.13
C PHE A 100 -8.64 -2.32 11.95
N ILE A 101 -8.76 -3.55 11.41
CA ILE A 101 -9.69 -3.84 10.32
C ILE A 101 -11.14 -3.57 10.77
N GLN A 102 -11.53 -4.09 11.93
CA GLN A 102 -12.89 -3.93 12.45
C GLN A 102 -13.24 -2.45 12.66
N ASP A 103 -12.31 -1.70 13.22
CA ASP A 103 -12.48 -0.27 13.43
C ASP A 103 -12.53 0.49 12.10
N MET A 104 -11.68 0.16 11.15
CA MET A 104 -11.66 0.79 9.84
C MET A 104 -12.97 0.55 9.06
N LEU A 105 -13.51 -0.67 9.12
CA LEU A 105 -14.77 -1.02 8.44
C LEU A 105 -16.00 -0.33 9.06
N THR A 106 -15.88 0.22 10.27
CA THR A 106 -17.00 0.83 11.01
C THR A 106 -16.79 2.31 11.34
N ALA A 107 -15.64 2.89 11.01
CA ALA A 107 -15.34 4.30 11.21
C ALA A 107 -16.09 5.20 10.22
N ASP A 108 -16.37 6.42 10.62
CA ASP A 108 -17.02 7.43 9.77
C ASP A 108 -16.06 8.01 8.73
N TRP A 109 -14.81 8.21 9.13
CA TRP A 109 -13.70 8.62 8.27
C TRP A 109 -12.35 8.29 8.93
N MET A 110 -11.27 8.42 8.18
CA MET A 110 -9.93 8.14 8.70
C MET A 110 -8.86 9.12 8.27
N ILE A 111 -7.77 9.17 9.05
CA ILE A 111 -6.52 9.84 8.71
C ILE A 111 -5.39 8.82 8.62
N GLN A 112 -4.51 8.98 7.61
CA GLN A 112 -3.38 8.10 7.37
C GLN A 112 -2.20 8.83 6.72
N THR A 113 -1.02 8.18 6.69
CA THR A 113 0.22 8.72 6.11
C THR A 113 0.45 8.33 4.64
N ALA A 114 -0.56 7.90 3.91
CA ALA A 114 -0.49 7.51 2.50
C ALA A 114 0.44 6.31 2.19
N GLY A 115 0.46 5.31 3.07
CA GLY A 115 1.09 4.02 2.80
C GLY A 115 0.34 3.25 1.71
N THR A 116 1.10 2.63 0.79
CA THR A 116 0.54 1.96 -0.41
C THR A 116 -0.54 0.93 -0.10
N GLN A 117 -0.31 0.06 0.91
CA GLN A 117 -1.26 -1.00 1.28
C GLN A 117 -2.58 -0.42 1.78
N LEU A 118 -2.49 0.51 2.73
CA LEU A 118 -3.68 1.11 3.34
C LEU A 118 -4.48 1.95 2.33
N LEU A 119 -3.80 2.63 1.40
CA LEU A 119 -4.48 3.33 0.31
C LEU A 119 -5.23 2.40 -0.64
N GLY A 120 -4.70 1.20 -0.90
CA GLY A 120 -5.41 0.18 -1.67
C GLY A 120 -6.70 -0.27 -0.98
N GLU A 121 -6.64 -0.49 0.33
CA GLU A 121 -7.79 -0.87 1.16
C GLU A 121 -8.82 0.25 1.24
N VAL A 122 -8.38 1.49 1.51
CA VAL A 122 -9.23 2.70 1.47
C VAL A 122 -9.93 2.84 0.12
N GLY A 123 -9.17 2.72 -0.96
CA GLY A 123 -9.72 2.82 -2.31
C GLY A 123 -10.76 1.73 -2.61
N CYS A 124 -10.58 0.53 -2.06
CA CYS A 124 -11.50 -0.59 -2.22
C CYS A 124 -12.83 -0.36 -1.49
N ILE A 125 -12.78 -0.04 -0.18
CA ILE A 125 -14.00 0.08 0.63
C ILE A 125 -14.67 1.45 0.54
N GLY A 126 -13.94 2.48 0.08
CA GLY A 126 -14.47 3.84 -0.11
C GLY A 126 -14.71 4.62 1.18
N ILE A 127 -14.03 4.29 2.26
CA ILE A 127 -14.06 5.10 3.48
C ILE A 127 -13.49 6.50 3.22
N PRO A 128 -14.18 7.59 3.64
CA PRO A 128 -13.63 8.94 3.58
C PRO A 128 -12.26 9.00 4.25
N SER A 129 -11.24 9.44 3.54
CA SER A 129 -9.87 9.39 4.03
C SER A 129 -9.10 10.67 3.77
N ILE A 130 -8.37 11.12 4.78
CA ILE A 130 -7.43 12.23 4.69
C ILE A 130 -6.01 11.70 4.77
N CYS A 131 -5.20 11.98 3.76
CA CYS A 131 -3.79 11.66 3.73
C CYS A 131 -2.97 12.82 4.29
N ILE A 132 -2.11 12.54 5.27
CA ILE A 132 -1.10 13.47 5.79
C ILE A 132 0.27 12.80 5.58
N PRO A 133 0.93 12.99 4.43
CA PRO A 133 2.25 12.40 4.18
C PRO A 133 3.28 12.85 5.20
N GLU A 134 4.16 11.97 5.61
CA GLU A 134 5.29 12.33 6.48
C GLU A 134 6.25 13.26 5.74
N PRO A 135 6.75 14.33 6.39
CA PRO A 135 7.69 15.24 5.76
C PRO A 135 8.94 14.53 5.23
N GLY A 136 9.23 14.73 3.94
CA GLY A 136 10.39 14.12 3.27
C GLY A 136 10.21 12.66 2.83
N GLN A 137 9.04 12.07 3.02
CA GLN A 137 8.70 10.75 2.50
C GLN A 137 8.10 10.87 1.09
N VAL A 138 8.98 10.98 0.10
CA VAL A 138 8.61 11.20 -1.31
C VAL A 138 7.61 10.16 -1.83
N GLU A 139 7.72 8.90 -1.40
CA GLU A 139 6.75 7.86 -1.79
C GLU A 139 5.36 8.20 -1.29
N GLN A 140 5.22 8.62 -0.04
CA GLN A 140 3.93 8.98 0.55
C GLN A 140 3.33 10.23 -0.10
N GLU A 141 4.17 11.24 -0.43
CA GLU A 141 3.73 12.43 -1.15
C GLU A 141 3.17 12.08 -2.54
N ILE A 142 3.85 11.21 -3.28
CA ILE A 142 3.40 10.72 -4.60
C ILE A 142 2.11 9.89 -4.45
N ASN A 143 2.06 8.98 -3.49
CA ASN A 143 0.89 8.14 -3.24
C ASN A 143 -0.33 8.99 -2.87
N ALA A 144 -0.18 9.97 -1.98
CA ALA A 144 -1.26 10.87 -1.58
C ALA A 144 -1.81 11.67 -2.78
N ALA A 145 -0.93 12.24 -3.60
CA ALA A 145 -1.31 12.99 -4.81
C ALA A 145 -2.04 12.10 -5.84
N LEU A 146 -1.57 10.87 -6.02
CA LEU A 146 -2.23 9.90 -6.91
C LEU A 146 -3.58 9.45 -6.36
N ALA A 147 -3.66 9.20 -5.04
CA ALA A 147 -4.91 8.80 -4.39
C ALA A 147 -5.98 9.89 -4.48
N ASN A 148 -5.62 11.14 -4.18
CA ASN A 148 -6.52 12.29 -4.31
C ASN A 148 -7.06 12.47 -5.74
N LYS A 149 -6.22 12.19 -6.74
CA LYS A 149 -6.63 12.26 -8.16
C LYS A 149 -7.51 11.08 -8.57
N THR A 150 -7.34 9.91 -7.95
CA THR A 150 -7.96 8.65 -8.38
C THR A 150 -9.24 8.37 -7.60
N PHE A 151 -9.26 8.69 -6.31
CA PHE A 151 -10.32 8.34 -5.38
C PHE A 151 -11.07 9.57 -4.90
N PRO A 152 -12.35 9.76 -5.26
CA PRO A 152 -13.12 10.95 -4.88
C PRO A 152 -13.39 11.05 -3.37
N HIS A 153 -13.14 9.96 -2.63
CA HIS A 153 -13.26 9.88 -1.18
C HIS A 153 -11.92 10.04 -0.44
N VAL A 154 -10.85 10.44 -1.16
CA VAL A 154 -9.52 10.67 -0.57
C VAL A 154 -9.08 12.09 -0.82
N GLU A 155 -8.77 12.82 0.26
CA GLU A 155 -8.21 14.16 0.24
C GLU A 155 -6.82 14.20 0.86
N VAL A 156 -6.07 15.25 0.60
CA VAL A 156 -4.72 15.46 1.15
C VAL A 156 -4.71 16.71 2.01
N LEU A 157 -4.17 16.58 3.21
CA LEU A 157 -3.92 17.70 4.10
C LEU A 157 -2.42 18.00 4.14
N HIS A 158 -2.08 19.29 4.18
CA HIS A 158 -0.69 19.70 4.19
C HIS A 158 -0.02 19.35 5.52
N PRO A 159 1.19 18.73 5.54
CA PRO A 159 1.81 18.21 6.75
C PRO A 159 2.25 19.26 7.79
N LYS A 160 2.16 20.55 7.49
CA LYS A 160 2.58 21.62 8.41
C LYS A 160 1.45 22.36 9.11
N ARG A 161 0.20 22.14 8.72
CA ARG A 161 -0.96 22.89 9.23
C ARG A 161 -2.14 21.96 9.40
N THR A 162 -2.87 22.16 10.47
CA THR A 162 -4.23 21.59 10.62
C THR A 162 -4.99 22.42 11.63
N SER A 163 -6.13 22.93 11.21
CA SER A 163 -7.17 23.50 12.08
C SER A 163 -8.47 22.72 11.90
N ILE A 164 -9.42 22.96 12.77
CA ILE A 164 -10.76 22.36 12.65
C ILE A 164 -11.40 22.78 11.33
N GLU A 165 -11.30 24.07 10.99
CA GLU A 165 -11.85 24.64 9.75
C GLU A 165 -11.24 24.01 8.50
N GLU A 166 -9.93 23.70 8.54
CA GLU A 166 -9.28 22.97 7.44
C GLU A 166 -9.80 21.54 7.35
N LEU A 167 -10.00 20.84 8.47
CA LEU A 167 -10.59 19.51 8.49
C LEU A 167 -12.02 19.50 7.94
N ASP A 168 -12.87 20.44 8.38
CA ASP A 168 -14.22 20.61 7.87
C ASP A 168 -14.22 20.88 6.36
N ALA A 169 -13.36 21.79 5.90
CA ALA A 169 -13.22 22.11 4.48
C ALA A 169 -12.73 20.92 3.65
N VAL A 170 -11.83 20.10 4.19
CA VAL A 170 -11.34 18.87 3.53
C VAL A 170 -12.44 17.81 3.47
N LEU A 171 -13.07 17.51 4.60
CA LEU A 171 -14.14 16.50 4.71
C LEU A 171 -15.36 16.87 3.85
N SER A 172 -15.68 18.17 3.74
CA SER A 172 -16.78 18.63 2.87
C SER A 172 -16.55 18.41 1.37
N ARG A 173 -15.29 18.27 0.94
CA ARG A 173 -14.94 17.96 -0.46
C ARG A 173 -14.98 16.47 -0.77
N ILE A 174 -14.92 15.63 0.26
CA ILE A 174 -14.89 14.18 0.08
C ILE A 174 -16.27 13.71 -0.42
N SER A 175 -16.27 13.11 -1.58
CA SER A 175 -17.49 12.48 -2.10
C SER A 175 -17.73 11.13 -1.42
N THR A 176 -18.84 11.00 -0.75
CA THR A 176 -19.27 9.75 -0.10
C THR A 176 -20.10 8.85 -1.02
N HIS A 177 -20.34 9.23 -2.29
CA HIS A 177 -21.33 8.59 -3.16
C HIS A 177 -20.77 7.90 -4.39
N SER A 178 -21.44 6.86 -4.74
CA SER A 178 -21.67 5.99 -5.91
C SER A 178 -20.65 5.88 -7.06
N ASP A 179 -19.82 6.84 -7.36
CA ASP A 179 -18.89 6.78 -8.50
C ASP A 179 -17.49 6.30 -8.08
N ARG A 180 -17.44 5.31 -7.18
CA ARG A 180 -16.17 4.75 -6.71
C ARG A 180 -15.51 3.99 -7.85
N PRO A 181 -14.24 4.29 -8.18
CA PRO A 181 -13.49 3.42 -9.08
C PRO A 181 -13.40 2.04 -8.43
N MET A 182 -13.84 1.00 -9.15
CA MET A 182 -13.70 -0.37 -8.69
C MET A 182 -12.22 -0.74 -8.66
N ILE A 183 -11.66 -0.87 -7.48
CA ILE A 183 -10.32 -1.42 -7.29
C ILE A 183 -10.45 -2.94 -7.30
N LYS A 184 -9.80 -3.56 -8.28
CA LYS A 184 -9.69 -5.00 -8.36
C LYS A 184 -8.53 -5.47 -7.48
N ASP A 185 -8.76 -6.51 -6.67
CA ASP A 185 -7.68 -7.22 -5.98
C ASP A 185 -6.71 -7.82 -7.01
N GLY A 186 -5.43 -7.51 -6.84
CA GLY A 186 -4.35 -7.97 -7.72
C GLY A 186 -3.74 -9.32 -7.34
N SER A 187 -4.19 -9.94 -6.25
CA SER A 187 -3.56 -11.15 -5.69
C SER A 187 -3.61 -12.34 -6.65
N GLU A 188 -4.77 -12.61 -7.23
CA GLU A 188 -4.94 -13.71 -8.19
C GLU A 188 -4.12 -13.49 -9.46
N GLU A 189 -4.16 -12.28 -10.01
CA GLU A 189 -3.39 -11.91 -11.18
C GLU A 189 -1.88 -12.04 -10.94
N ALA A 190 -1.41 -11.64 -9.74
CA ALA A 190 -0.02 -11.79 -9.35
C ALA A 190 0.41 -13.27 -9.31
N LEU A 191 -0.41 -14.15 -8.73
CA LEU A 191 -0.14 -15.58 -8.65
C LEU A 191 -0.05 -16.20 -10.05
N LEU A 192 -0.99 -15.89 -10.94
CA LEU A 192 -0.98 -16.40 -12.31
C LEU A 192 0.27 -15.95 -13.07
N MET A 193 0.69 -14.68 -12.93
CA MET A 193 1.89 -14.17 -13.58
C MET A 193 3.18 -14.79 -13.04
N ILE A 194 3.25 -15.07 -11.74
CA ILE A 194 4.38 -15.76 -11.12
C ILE A 194 4.48 -17.20 -11.64
N ASP A 195 3.37 -17.92 -11.68
CA ASP A 195 3.31 -19.31 -12.15
C ASP A 195 3.73 -19.42 -13.62
N ASP A 196 3.21 -18.57 -14.49
CA ASP A 196 3.60 -18.50 -15.91
C ASP A 196 5.09 -18.18 -16.09
N PHE A 197 5.61 -17.23 -15.32
CA PHE A 197 7.04 -16.87 -15.36
C PHE A 197 7.92 -18.05 -14.94
N LEU A 198 7.60 -18.74 -13.85
CA LEU A 198 8.35 -19.89 -13.36
C LEU A 198 8.30 -21.06 -14.34
N SER A 199 7.12 -21.35 -14.90
CA SER A 199 6.95 -22.40 -15.91
C SER A 199 7.76 -22.13 -17.17
N SER A 200 7.81 -20.90 -17.63
CA SER A 200 8.61 -20.47 -18.78
C SER A 200 10.12 -20.57 -18.50
N ALA A 201 10.56 -20.24 -17.29
CA ALA A 201 11.97 -20.35 -16.89
C ALA A 201 12.45 -21.81 -16.83
N VAL A 202 11.63 -22.72 -16.32
CA VAL A 202 11.93 -24.17 -16.29
C VAL A 202 12.05 -24.76 -17.70
N ASN A 203 11.11 -24.43 -18.59
CA ASN A 203 11.12 -24.91 -19.96
C ASN A 203 12.35 -24.42 -20.76
N ASN A 204 12.78 -23.17 -20.54
CA ASN A 204 13.98 -22.62 -21.18
C ASN A 204 15.29 -23.24 -20.65
N SER A 205 15.34 -23.67 -19.40
CA SER A 205 16.50 -24.35 -18.82
C SER A 205 16.65 -25.80 -19.31
N SER A 206 15.55 -26.46 -19.66
CA SER A 206 15.55 -27.85 -20.19
C SER A 206 15.91 -27.94 -21.67
N THR A 207 15.94 -26.83 -22.40
CA THR A 207 16.30 -26.77 -23.84
C THR A 207 17.74 -26.38 -24.11
N SER A 208 18.58 -26.14 -23.11
CA SER A 208 20.02 -25.95 -23.30
C SER A 208 20.66 -27.29 -23.69
N PRO A 209 21.24 -27.48 -24.90
CA PRO A 209 21.92 -28.70 -25.26
C PRO A 209 23.10 -28.88 -24.32
N THR A 210 23.15 -30.03 -23.67
CA THR A 210 24.34 -30.50 -22.96
C THR A 210 25.45 -30.57 -24.00
N SER A 211 26.34 -29.58 -24.07
CA SER A 211 27.59 -29.65 -24.83
C SER A 211 28.39 -30.81 -24.22
N GLY A 212 28.31 -31.95 -24.88
CA GLY A 212 29.10 -33.10 -24.54
C GLY A 212 30.59 -32.73 -24.59
N ILE A 213 31.21 -32.79 -23.45
CA ILE A 213 32.69 -32.79 -23.36
C ILE A 213 33.13 -34.13 -23.96
N LEU A 214 33.51 -34.12 -25.22
CA LEU A 214 34.29 -35.19 -25.82
C LEU A 214 35.62 -35.22 -25.09
N LEU A 215 35.78 -36.18 -24.17
CA LEU A 215 37.09 -36.57 -23.68
C LEU A 215 37.83 -37.30 -24.82
N GLU A 216 38.68 -36.61 -25.55
CA GLU A 216 39.70 -37.22 -26.37
C GLU A 216 40.70 -37.92 -25.47
N THR A 217 40.64 -39.25 -25.45
CA THR A 217 41.66 -40.12 -24.86
C THR A 217 42.87 -40.11 -25.82
N GLU A 218 43.90 -39.33 -25.53
CA GLU A 218 45.22 -39.49 -26.13
C GLU A 218 45.83 -40.83 -25.70
N GLU A 219 45.80 -41.79 -26.57
CA GLU A 219 46.67 -42.98 -26.50
C GLU A 219 48.10 -42.55 -26.70
N ARG A 220 48.90 -42.46 -25.65
CA ARG A 220 50.39 -42.43 -25.76
C ARG A 220 50.91 -43.80 -26.06
N GLY A 221 51.18 -44.01 -27.31
CA GLY A 221 51.95 -45.13 -27.78
C GLY A 221 53.35 -45.18 -27.18
N ASN A 222 53.59 -46.26 -26.50
CA ASN A 222 54.92 -46.68 -25.99
C ASN A 222 55.77 -47.23 -27.16
N SER A 223 56.83 -46.60 -27.51
CA SER A 223 57.85 -47.23 -28.31
C SER A 223 59.23 -47.08 -27.65
N SER A 224 59.64 -48.19 -27.07
CA SER A 224 60.98 -48.51 -26.71
C SER A 224 61.85 -48.54 -27.97
N LEU A 225 63.10 -48.12 -27.87
CA LEU A 225 64.30 -48.84 -28.26
C LEU A 225 65.51 -47.89 -28.45
N ASN A 226 66.57 -48.32 -27.81
CA ASN A 226 68.03 -48.11 -27.94
C ASN A 226 68.57 -46.81 -27.34
#